data_9f7e1f91ebfc046689f7e58e0403967a
#
_entry.id   9f7e1f91ebfc046689f7e58e0403967a
#
_cell.length_a   1.000
_cell.length_b   1.000
_cell.length_c   1.000
_cell.angle_alpha   90.00
_cell.angle_beta   90.00
_cell.angle_gamma   90.00
#
_symmetry.space_group_name_H-M   'P 1'
#
loop_
_entity.id
_entity.type
_entity.pdbx_description
1 polymer ?
#
loop_
_entity_poly.entity_id
_entity_poly.type
_entity_poly.pdbx_seq_one_letter_code
_entity_poly.pdbx_strand_id
1 'polypeptide(L)'
;MTLISTTRKINSSDELVWSIISDIDKDPDFWHGIKAVKNIKREGNTTERETIIAFRNSKCLELVTLIPPKQITIAIREGPIVGTKIINVTKIDTEKCEIRVDWDIHMKGLMNFFTFFIKKHILKGTDEALERIAKKVE
;
A
#
# COMPACT_ATOMS: atom_id res chain seq x y z
N MET A 1 11.37 3.83 14.27
CA MET A 1 11.26 3.91 12.80
C MET A 1 11.57 2.55 12.20
N THR A 2 10.68 2.02 11.40
CA THR A 2 10.85 0.71 10.76
C THR A 2 10.72 0.89 9.25
N LEU A 3 11.78 0.52 8.53
CA LEU A 3 11.84 0.61 7.08
C LEU A 3 11.63 -0.78 6.48
N ILE A 4 10.69 -0.88 5.55
CA ILE A 4 10.39 -2.12 4.84
C ILE A 4 10.35 -1.78 3.36
N SER A 5 11.02 -2.56 2.53
CA SER A 5 11.05 -2.36 1.09
C SER A 5 10.85 -3.69 0.37
N THR A 6 9.97 -3.69 -0.62
CA THR A 6 9.65 -4.87 -1.41
C THR A 6 9.52 -4.45 -2.88
N THR A 7 10.10 -5.24 -3.77
CA THR A 7 9.99 -5.03 -5.21
C THR A 7 9.49 -6.28 -5.90
N ARG A 8 8.83 -6.09 -7.06
CA ARG A 8 8.43 -7.19 -7.91
C ARG A 8 8.41 -6.76 -9.37
N LYS A 9 9.02 -7.55 -10.22
CA LYS A 9 8.90 -7.38 -11.67
C LYS A 9 7.61 -8.04 -12.13
N ILE A 10 6.86 -7.34 -12.98
CA ILE A 10 5.57 -7.78 -13.48
C ILE A 10 5.61 -7.80 -15.00
N ASN A 11 5.16 -8.91 -15.58
CA ASN A 11 5.09 -9.09 -17.03
C ASN A 11 3.82 -8.46 -17.58
N SER A 12 3.76 -7.14 -17.51
CA SER A 12 2.66 -6.34 -18.03
C SER A 12 3.14 -4.91 -18.17
N SER A 13 2.43 -4.10 -18.95
CA SER A 13 2.77 -2.70 -19.11
C SER A 13 2.58 -1.93 -17.80
N ASP A 14 3.38 -0.90 -17.61
CA ASP A 14 3.24 0.01 -16.48
C ASP A 14 1.88 0.69 -16.47
N GLU A 15 1.32 0.99 -17.64
CA GLU A 15 0.00 1.61 -17.77
C GLU A 15 -1.12 0.72 -17.24
N LEU A 16 -1.08 -0.56 -17.58
CA LEU A 16 -2.10 -1.51 -17.10
C LEU A 16 -1.98 -1.69 -15.59
N VAL A 17 -0.76 -1.84 -15.06
CA VAL A 17 -0.52 -1.95 -13.62
C VAL A 17 -1.03 -0.70 -12.92
N TRP A 18 -0.72 0.48 -13.45
CA TRP A 18 -1.20 1.74 -12.88
C TRP A 18 -2.72 1.79 -12.82
N SER A 19 -3.40 1.35 -13.88
CA SER A 19 -4.87 1.35 -13.94
C SER A 19 -5.48 0.51 -12.81
N ILE A 20 -4.79 -0.54 -12.40
CA ILE A 20 -5.25 -1.43 -11.32
C ILE A 20 -4.96 -0.79 -9.94
N ILE A 21 -3.71 -0.38 -9.70
CA ILE A 21 -3.33 0.10 -8.36
C ILE A 21 -3.85 1.50 -8.04
N SER A 22 -4.14 2.32 -9.05
CA SER A 22 -4.67 3.66 -8.82
C SER A 22 -6.16 3.66 -8.45
N ASP A 23 -6.84 2.54 -8.64
CA ASP A 23 -8.20 2.35 -8.16
C ASP A 23 -8.15 1.94 -6.68
N ILE A 24 -7.87 2.92 -5.84
CA ILE A 24 -7.57 2.70 -4.42
C ILE A 24 -8.77 2.19 -3.61
N ASP A 25 -9.98 2.35 -4.12
CA ASP A 25 -11.17 1.80 -3.46
C ASP A 25 -11.17 0.27 -3.50
N LYS A 26 -10.37 -0.32 -4.41
CA LYS A 26 -10.19 -1.76 -4.54
C LYS A 26 -9.01 -2.30 -3.73
N ASP A 27 -8.34 -1.46 -2.94
CA ASP A 27 -7.20 -1.90 -2.15
C ASP A 27 -7.46 -3.18 -1.34
N PRO A 28 -8.63 -3.38 -0.70
CA PRO A 28 -8.88 -4.62 0.04
C PRO A 28 -8.81 -5.90 -0.80
N ASP A 29 -9.00 -5.81 -2.12
CA ASP A 29 -8.91 -6.97 -3.01
C ASP A 29 -7.48 -7.50 -3.12
N PHE A 30 -6.49 -6.62 -2.98
CA PHE A 30 -5.07 -6.96 -3.11
C PHE A 30 -4.35 -6.96 -1.76
N TRP A 31 -4.64 -5.97 -0.93
CA TRP A 31 -4.01 -5.75 0.36
C TRP A 31 -4.91 -6.32 1.46
N HIS A 32 -4.73 -7.60 1.78
CA HIS A 32 -5.59 -8.28 2.74
C HIS A 32 -5.40 -7.82 4.19
N GLY A 33 -4.35 -7.05 4.45
CA GLY A 33 -4.21 -6.32 5.71
C GLY A 33 -5.21 -5.18 5.87
N ILE A 34 -5.85 -4.78 4.77
CA ILE A 34 -6.91 -3.77 4.77
C ILE A 34 -8.24 -4.48 4.54
N LYS A 35 -9.12 -4.46 5.54
CA LYS A 35 -10.44 -5.11 5.45
C LYS A 35 -11.46 -4.26 4.72
N ALA A 36 -11.42 -2.95 4.94
CA ALA A 36 -12.39 -2.02 4.36
C ALA A 36 -11.80 -0.64 4.26
N VAL A 37 -12.28 0.13 3.29
CA VAL A 37 -11.93 1.54 3.12
C VAL A 37 -13.21 2.36 3.05
N LYS A 38 -13.16 3.55 3.65
CA LYS A 38 -14.26 4.52 3.60
C LYS A 38 -13.68 5.89 3.29
N ASN A 39 -14.04 6.43 2.14
CA ASN A 39 -13.59 7.76 1.75
C ASN A 39 -14.33 8.82 2.58
N ILE A 40 -13.55 9.72 3.18
CA ILE A 40 -14.08 10.85 3.94
C ILE A 40 -14.21 12.06 3.01
N LYS A 41 -13.12 12.35 2.27
CA LYS A 41 -13.09 13.49 1.36
C LYS A 41 -12.13 13.16 0.19
N ARG A 42 -12.61 13.42 -1.02
CA ARG A 42 -11.78 13.25 -2.22
C ARG A 42 -11.73 14.58 -2.97
N GLU A 43 -10.51 15.01 -3.27
CA GLU A 43 -10.26 16.28 -3.93
C GLU A 43 -9.10 16.10 -4.91
N GLY A 44 -9.43 16.04 -6.22
CA GLY A 44 -8.43 15.76 -7.25
C GLY A 44 -7.75 14.41 -7.03
N ASN A 45 -6.43 14.42 -6.93
CA ASN A 45 -5.62 13.22 -6.73
C ASN A 45 -5.41 12.89 -5.24
N THR A 46 -6.07 13.60 -4.34
CA THR A 46 -5.91 13.41 -2.90
C THR A 46 -7.21 12.89 -2.29
N THR A 47 -7.11 11.83 -1.51
CA THR A 47 -8.24 11.23 -0.81
C THR A 47 -7.89 11.07 0.66
N GLU A 48 -8.73 11.65 1.53
CA GLU A 48 -8.72 11.36 2.95
C GLU A 48 -9.67 10.20 3.19
N ARG A 49 -9.19 9.15 3.84
CA ARG A 49 -10.00 7.96 4.05
C ARG A 49 -9.74 7.31 5.40
N GLU A 50 -10.73 6.55 5.85
CA GLU A 50 -10.63 5.68 7.00
C GLU A 50 -10.47 4.25 6.49
N THR A 51 -9.51 3.51 7.06
CA THR A 51 -9.35 2.10 6.76
C THR A 51 -9.59 1.28 8.03
N ILE A 52 -10.12 0.07 7.83
CA ILE A 52 -10.18 -0.95 8.89
C ILE A 52 -9.09 -1.94 8.52
N ILE A 53 -8.09 -2.07 9.38
CA ILE A 53 -7.00 -3.01 9.16
C ILE A 53 -7.26 -4.33 9.87
N ALA A 54 -6.68 -5.41 9.34
CA ALA A 54 -6.85 -6.75 9.90
C ALA A 54 -6.31 -6.85 11.33
N PHE A 55 -5.27 -6.08 11.63
CA PHE A 55 -4.69 -6.04 12.97
C PHE A 55 -5.71 -5.46 13.97
N ARG A 56 -6.26 -6.33 14.82
CA ARG A 56 -7.24 -5.99 15.87
C ARG A 56 -8.49 -5.27 15.36
N ASN A 57 -8.80 -5.36 14.05
CA ASN A 57 -9.90 -4.61 13.43
C ASN A 57 -9.80 -3.11 13.73
N SER A 58 -8.58 -2.59 13.75
CA SER A 58 -8.31 -1.20 14.12
C SER A 58 -8.63 -0.24 12.98
N LYS A 59 -9.06 0.96 13.37
CA LYS A 59 -9.26 2.04 12.40
C LYS A 59 -7.96 2.82 12.22
N CYS A 60 -7.67 3.15 10.99
CA CYS A 60 -6.57 4.05 10.63
C CYS A 60 -7.12 5.20 9.81
N LEU A 61 -6.55 6.37 9.98
CA LEU A 61 -6.86 7.54 9.15
C LEU A 61 -5.70 7.76 8.19
N GLU A 62 -6.01 7.79 6.90
CA GLU A 62 -5.00 7.89 5.84
C GLU A 62 -5.26 9.05 4.91
N LEU A 63 -4.18 9.63 4.40
CA LEU A 63 -4.22 10.55 3.28
C LEU A 63 -3.51 9.89 2.11
N VAL A 64 -4.25 9.63 1.03
CA VAL A 64 -3.73 9.01 -0.18
C VAL A 64 -3.56 10.07 -1.25
N THR A 65 -2.37 10.16 -1.82
CA THR A 65 -2.06 11.07 -2.93
C THR A 65 -1.59 10.27 -4.12
N LEU A 66 -2.31 10.42 -5.24
CA LEU A 66 -1.90 9.83 -6.51
C LEU A 66 -0.99 10.81 -7.24
N ILE A 67 0.12 10.33 -7.75
CA ILE A 67 1.03 11.07 -8.62
C ILE A 67 1.10 10.29 -9.93
N PRO A 68 0.08 10.47 -10.81
CA PRO A 68 0.03 9.70 -12.05
C PRO A 68 1.23 9.99 -12.94
N PRO A 69 1.67 9.01 -13.70
CA PRO A 69 1.13 7.65 -13.77
C PRO A 69 1.97 6.62 -13.00
N LYS A 70 2.68 7.01 -11.95
CA LYS A 70 3.72 6.13 -11.41
C LYS A 70 3.85 6.04 -9.91
N GLN A 71 3.24 6.94 -9.13
CA GLN A 71 3.46 6.92 -7.68
C GLN A 71 2.16 7.11 -6.90
N ILE A 72 2.02 6.33 -5.81
CA ILE A 72 0.97 6.51 -4.81
C ILE A 72 1.66 6.71 -3.48
N THR A 73 1.36 7.80 -2.80
CA THR A 73 1.85 8.08 -1.44
C THR A 73 0.70 7.97 -0.47
N ILE A 74 0.87 7.17 0.56
CA ILE A 74 -0.12 7.00 1.62
C ILE A 74 0.50 7.45 2.93
N ALA A 75 -0.06 8.50 3.54
CA ALA A 75 0.31 8.94 4.87
C ALA A 75 -0.69 8.36 5.87
N ILE A 76 -0.22 7.46 6.73
CA ILE A 76 -1.04 6.87 7.80
C ILE A 76 -0.88 7.78 9.01
N ARG A 77 -1.92 8.58 9.28
CA ARG A 77 -1.86 9.65 10.27
C ARG A 77 -2.30 9.23 11.66
N GLU A 78 -3.27 8.32 11.73
CA GLU A 78 -3.81 7.84 12.99
C GLU A 78 -4.03 6.33 12.92
N GLY A 79 -3.84 5.67 14.06
CA GLY A 79 -4.00 4.24 14.21
C GLY A 79 -2.89 3.65 15.06
N PRO A 80 -2.88 2.31 15.23
CA PRO A 80 -1.82 1.64 15.99
C PRO A 80 -0.46 1.69 15.27
N ILE A 81 -0.49 1.87 13.97
CA ILE A 81 0.69 2.00 13.11
C ILE A 81 0.56 3.33 12.37
N VAL A 82 1.59 4.16 12.42
CA VAL A 82 1.62 5.44 11.71
C VAL A 82 2.89 5.55 10.89
N GLY A 83 2.85 6.38 9.85
CA GLY A 83 3.99 6.59 8.96
C GLY A 83 3.56 6.72 7.52
N THR A 84 4.39 6.22 6.61
CA THR A 84 4.16 6.34 5.16
C THR A 84 4.31 5.01 4.45
N LYS A 85 3.56 4.87 3.37
CA LYS A 85 3.66 3.79 2.41
C LYS A 85 3.72 4.43 1.02
N ILE A 86 4.77 4.15 0.28
CA ILE A 86 4.97 4.72 -1.05
C ILE A 86 5.07 3.58 -2.05
N ILE A 87 4.23 3.64 -3.09
CA ILE A 87 4.20 2.67 -4.17
C ILE A 87 4.69 3.35 -5.44
N ASN A 88 5.72 2.80 -6.05
CA ASN A 88 6.26 3.29 -7.31
C ASN A 88 6.16 2.22 -8.39
N VAL A 89 5.73 2.64 -9.58
CA VAL A 89 5.73 1.79 -10.78
C VAL A 89 6.77 2.34 -11.73
N THR A 90 7.72 1.51 -12.13
CA THR A 90 8.79 1.89 -13.05
C THR A 90 8.71 1.04 -14.31
N LYS A 91 8.61 1.69 -15.45
CA LYS A 91 8.60 1.02 -16.75
C LYS A 91 9.97 0.39 -17.02
N ILE A 92 9.99 -0.88 -17.42
CA ILE A 92 11.21 -1.56 -17.89
C ILE A 92 11.20 -1.58 -19.42
N ASP A 93 10.09 -2.03 -20.01
CA ASP A 93 9.84 -1.96 -21.45
C ASP A 93 8.32 -1.90 -21.68
N THR A 94 7.86 -2.05 -22.92
CA THR A 94 6.43 -1.92 -23.24
C THR A 94 5.54 -2.99 -22.59
N GLU A 95 6.12 -4.12 -22.19
CA GLU A 95 5.37 -5.24 -21.64
C GLU A 95 5.88 -5.70 -20.27
N LYS A 96 6.73 -4.88 -19.65
CA LYS A 96 7.31 -5.21 -18.35
C LYS A 96 7.52 -3.96 -17.52
N CYS A 97 7.23 -4.07 -16.24
CA CYS A 97 7.45 -3.00 -15.26
C CYS A 97 7.89 -3.57 -13.92
N GLU A 98 8.25 -2.69 -13.01
CA GLU A 98 8.58 -3.05 -11.63
C GLU A 98 7.73 -2.23 -10.68
N ILE A 99 7.15 -2.89 -9.69
CA ILE A 99 6.51 -2.21 -8.56
C ILE A 99 7.48 -2.27 -7.38
N ARG A 100 7.65 -1.13 -6.73
CA ARG A 100 8.38 -1.02 -5.47
C ARG A 100 7.47 -0.42 -4.41
N VAL A 101 7.43 -1.05 -3.25
CA VAL A 101 6.69 -0.54 -2.09
C VAL A 101 7.66 -0.30 -0.95
N ASP A 102 7.69 0.93 -0.48
CA ASP A 102 8.51 1.35 0.65
C ASP A 102 7.61 1.78 1.80
N TRP A 103 7.83 1.17 2.96
CA TRP A 103 7.16 1.52 4.20
C TRP A 103 8.15 2.18 5.14
N ASP A 104 7.73 3.28 5.74
CA ASP A 104 8.44 3.91 6.85
C ASP A 104 7.41 4.10 7.96
N ILE A 105 7.39 3.18 8.90
CA ILE A 105 6.35 3.12 9.92
C ILE A 105 6.93 3.00 11.31
N HIS A 106 6.13 3.42 12.29
CA HIS A 106 6.40 3.14 13.68
C HIS A 106 5.10 2.83 14.41
N MET A 107 5.24 2.13 15.51
CA MET A 107 4.13 1.68 16.32
C MET A 107 4.04 2.51 17.58
N LYS A 108 2.82 2.76 18.01
CA LYS A 108 2.58 3.57 19.21
C LYS A 108 2.60 2.72 20.48
N GLY A 109 3.16 3.29 21.54
CA GLY A 109 3.09 2.74 22.89
C GLY A 109 3.77 1.39 23.05
N LEU A 110 3.14 0.50 23.78
CA LEU A 110 3.63 -0.85 24.07
C LEU A 110 3.79 -1.72 22.82
N MET A 111 3.23 -1.28 21.70
CA MET A 111 3.34 -1.99 20.43
C MET A 111 4.78 -2.07 19.92
N ASN A 112 5.66 -1.20 20.40
CA ASN A 112 7.08 -1.25 20.02
C ASN A 112 7.73 -2.60 20.32
N PHE A 113 7.26 -3.34 21.31
CA PHE A 113 7.77 -4.69 21.62
C PHE A 113 7.49 -5.68 20.50
N PHE A 114 6.49 -5.42 19.67
CA PHE A 114 6.07 -6.30 18.60
C PHE A 114 6.58 -5.87 17.22
N THR A 115 7.47 -4.88 17.17
CA THR A 115 7.98 -4.34 15.91
C THR A 115 8.50 -5.41 14.97
N PHE A 116 9.25 -6.38 15.50
CA PHE A 116 9.82 -7.47 14.71
C PHE A 116 8.74 -8.31 14.03
N PHE A 117 7.70 -8.71 14.79
CA PHE A 117 6.61 -9.50 14.25
C PHE A 117 5.82 -8.74 13.20
N ILE A 118 5.59 -7.47 13.44
CA ILE A 118 4.80 -6.64 12.53
C ILE A 118 5.57 -6.35 11.25
N LYS A 119 6.86 -6.07 11.36
CA LYS A 119 7.72 -5.92 10.19
C LYS A 119 7.64 -7.15 9.29
N LYS A 120 7.78 -8.34 9.88
CA LYS A 120 7.71 -9.60 9.15
C LYS A 120 6.34 -9.81 8.52
N HIS A 121 5.28 -9.47 9.25
CA HIS A 121 3.91 -9.62 8.80
C HIS A 121 3.60 -8.66 7.63
N ILE A 122 4.04 -7.41 7.72
CA ILE A 122 3.86 -6.41 6.66
C ILE A 122 4.66 -6.80 5.41
N LEU A 123 5.88 -7.28 5.59
CA LEU A 123 6.71 -7.74 4.47
C LEU A 123 6.02 -8.87 3.72
N LYS A 124 5.53 -9.87 4.43
CA LYS A 124 4.80 -10.99 3.84
C LYS A 124 3.51 -10.53 3.17
N GLY A 125 2.74 -9.68 3.83
CA GLY A 125 1.49 -9.15 3.28
C GLY A 125 1.71 -8.30 2.04
N THR A 126 2.79 -7.54 2.00
CA THR A 126 3.17 -6.75 0.82
C THR A 126 3.54 -7.66 -0.35
N ASP A 127 4.34 -8.67 -0.10
CA ASP A 127 4.74 -9.64 -1.11
C ASP A 127 3.52 -10.33 -1.73
N GLU A 128 2.58 -10.75 -0.89
CA GLU A 128 1.34 -11.39 -1.33
C GLU A 128 0.44 -10.42 -2.12
N ALA A 129 0.39 -9.16 -1.71
CA ALA A 129 -0.37 -8.13 -2.43
C ALA A 129 0.20 -7.92 -3.84
N LEU A 130 1.51 -7.80 -3.96
CA LEU A 130 2.17 -7.64 -5.26
C LEU A 130 1.96 -8.88 -6.14
N GLU A 131 1.94 -10.07 -5.57
CA GLU A 131 1.60 -11.29 -6.30
C GLU A 131 0.18 -11.25 -6.85
N ARG A 132 -0.80 -10.80 -6.06
CA ARG A 132 -2.18 -10.67 -6.51
C ARG A 132 -2.33 -9.64 -7.63
N ILE A 133 -1.63 -8.52 -7.51
CA ILE A 133 -1.61 -7.49 -8.56
C ILE A 133 -1.02 -8.08 -9.84
N ALA A 134 0.10 -8.79 -9.73
CA ALA A 134 0.73 -9.44 -10.89
C ALA A 134 -0.20 -10.43 -11.56
N LYS A 135 -0.88 -11.29 -10.80
CA LYS A 135 -1.82 -12.26 -11.34
C LYS A 135 -3.02 -11.61 -12.05
N LYS A 136 -3.41 -10.43 -11.61
CA LYS A 136 -4.52 -9.69 -12.21
C LYS A 136 -4.18 -9.21 -13.62
N VAL A 137 -2.93 -8.87 -13.88
CA VAL A 137 -2.50 -8.22 -15.13
C VAL A 137 -1.67 -9.11 -16.04
N GLU A 138 -1.10 -10.17 -15.53
CA GLU A 138 -0.33 -11.16 -16.33
C GLU A 138 -1.23 -12.21 -17.03
#